data_f9b319412e2bcfd0957009db15aa3c55
#
_entry.id   f9b319412e2bcfd0957009db15aa3c55
#
_cell.length_a   1.000
_cell.length_b   1.000
_cell.length_c   1.000
_cell.angle_alpha   90.00
_cell.angle_beta   90.00
_cell.angle_gamma   90.00
#
_symmetry.space_group_name_H-M   'P 1'
#
loop_
_entity.id
_entity.type
_entity.pdbx_description
1 polymer ?
#
loop_
_entity_poly.entity_id
_entity_poly.type
_entity_poly.pdbx_seq_one_letter_code
_entity_poly.pdbx_strand_id
1 'polypeptide(L)'
;MLPAGKKRGRVRPSPAVRSRSRQTERTRATRRKLLDAAKRIFAQDGFEAARLEDIAAGAGYTRGAFYANFKSKEDIFFALFEEWVRERIETFSSAVRRHSDPAEKLAALRTHYAEQATDRRLVLISMEFKLFALRHPEAHQRLRNRHRRIRASFGQLFSEIMTALGKSIPIAYPAASACLGAVSQGLLLEHLLDLKTVSDGDVREVLGLFFDSLFQAALRPVSRTA
;
A
#
# COMPACT_ATOMS: atom_id res chain seq x y z
N MET A 1 -42.12 17.54 38.81
CA MET A 1 -40.88 17.32 39.61
C MET A 1 -40.19 16.09 38.99
N LEU A 2 -39.21 16.31 38.10
CA LEU A 2 -38.48 15.26 37.38
C LEU A 2 -37.18 14.97 38.14
N PRO A 3 -36.74 13.71 38.31
CA PRO A 3 -35.54 13.40 39.04
C PRO A 3 -34.27 13.68 38.21
N ALA A 4 -33.31 14.32 38.86
CA ALA A 4 -32.02 14.69 38.31
C ALA A 4 -31.20 13.48 37.83
N GLY A 5 -30.71 13.55 36.57
CA GLY A 5 -29.88 12.54 35.94
C GLY A 5 -28.53 12.37 36.66
N LYS A 6 -28.26 11.17 37.14
CA LYS A 6 -26.96 10.77 37.68
C LYS A 6 -25.86 10.88 36.59
N LYS A 7 -24.95 11.81 36.75
CA LYS A 7 -23.71 11.90 35.96
C LYS A 7 -22.89 10.60 36.18
N ARG A 8 -22.77 9.78 35.13
CA ARG A 8 -21.87 8.61 35.13
C ARG A 8 -20.44 9.09 35.28
N GLY A 9 -19.85 8.86 36.43
CA GLY A 9 -18.45 9.19 36.74
C GLY A 9 -17.55 8.41 35.77
N ARG A 10 -16.61 9.09 35.11
CA ARG A 10 -15.53 8.48 34.33
C ARG A 10 -14.67 7.67 35.28
N VAL A 11 -14.76 6.34 35.21
CA VAL A 11 -13.89 5.41 35.96
C VAL A 11 -12.46 5.62 35.47
N ARG A 12 -11.58 6.08 36.35
CA ARG A 12 -10.15 6.23 36.05
C ARG A 12 -9.53 4.82 35.95
N PRO A 13 -8.81 4.49 34.86
CA PRO A 13 -8.19 3.18 34.73
C PRO A 13 -7.15 2.94 35.83
N SER A 14 -7.04 1.69 36.28
CA SER A 14 -6.11 1.28 37.36
C SER A 14 -4.64 1.54 37.01
N PRO A 15 -3.74 1.70 37.99
CA PRO A 15 -2.30 1.90 37.72
C PRO A 15 -1.68 0.83 36.81
N ALA A 16 -2.09 -0.43 36.95
CA ALA A 16 -1.63 -1.55 36.12
C ALA A 16 -2.07 -1.40 34.62
N VAL A 17 -3.30 -0.94 34.38
CA VAL A 17 -3.80 -0.68 33.03
C VAL A 17 -3.04 0.48 32.39
N ARG A 18 -2.75 1.54 33.15
CA ARG A 18 -1.95 2.69 32.66
C ARG A 18 -0.50 2.29 32.36
N SER A 19 0.11 1.44 33.16
CA SER A 19 1.48 0.96 32.93
C SER A 19 1.56 0.11 31.65
N ARG A 20 0.62 -0.82 31.44
CA ARG A 20 0.54 -1.63 30.21
C ARG A 20 0.29 -0.76 28.96
N SER A 21 -0.58 0.24 29.06
CA SER A 21 -0.83 1.17 27.96
C SER A 21 0.45 1.95 27.58
N ARG A 22 1.16 2.52 28.54
CA ARG A 22 2.44 3.22 28.32
C ARG A 22 3.51 2.32 27.74
N GLN A 23 3.62 1.06 28.17
CA GLN A 23 4.57 0.11 27.60
C GLN A 23 4.23 -0.21 26.14
N THR A 24 2.95 -0.42 25.84
CA THR A 24 2.48 -0.66 24.46
C THR A 24 2.76 0.54 23.56
N GLU A 25 2.51 1.75 24.04
CA GLU A 25 2.80 2.98 23.32
C GLU A 25 4.31 3.16 23.04
N ARG A 26 5.16 2.89 24.03
CA ARG A 26 6.63 2.92 23.85
C ARG A 26 7.08 1.89 22.81
N THR A 27 6.58 0.67 22.86
CA THR A 27 6.91 -0.37 21.88
C THR A 27 6.46 0.04 20.47
N ARG A 28 5.27 0.61 20.32
CA ARG A 28 4.79 1.14 19.04
C ARG A 28 5.67 2.28 18.51
N ALA A 29 6.06 3.22 19.37
CA ALA A 29 6.94 4.33 19.01
C ALA A 29 8.32 3.84 18.58
N THR A 30 8.92 2.87 19.32
CA THR A 30 10.19 2.26 18.94
C THR A 30 10.09 1.55 17.59
N ARG A 31 9.05 0.74 17.40
CA ARG A 31 8.80 0.01 16.15
C ARG A 31 8.68 0.97 14.96
N ARG A 32 7.97 2.09 15.12
CA ARG A 32 7.81 3.11 14.08
C ARG A 32 9.16 3.74 13.70
N LYS A 33 9.96 4.17 14.69
CA LYS A 33 11.30 4.73 14.44
C LYS A 33 12.23 3.75 13.72
N LEU A 34 12.17 2.46 14.07
CA LEU A 34 12.91 1.42 13.38
C LEU A 34 12.45 1.25 11.92
N LEU A 35 11.15 1.29 11.65
CA LEU A 35 10.59 1.26 10.30
C LEU A 35 11.01 2.48 9.48
N ASP A 36 10.96 3.69 10.06
CA ASP A 36 11.39 4.91 9.39
C ASP A 36 12.89 4.88 9.05
N ALA A 37 13.74 4.39 9.94
CA ALA A 37 15.16 4.19 9.69
C ALA A 37 15.40 3.14 8.59
N ALA A 38 14.73 1.99 8.67
CA ALA A 38 14.82 0.94 7.68
C ALA A 38 14.39 1.41 6.29
N LYS A 39 13.31 2.21 6.19
CA LYS A 39 12.86 2.80 4.92
C LYS A 39 13.97 3.66 4.28
N ARG A 40 14.68 4.47 5.06
CA ARG A 40 15.77 5.31 4.55
C ARG A 40 16.97 4.46 4.07
N ILE A 41 17.40 3.51 4.92
CA ILE A 41 18.58 2.69 4.66
C ILE A 41 18.34 1.76 3.46
N PHE A 42 17.18 1.08 3.40
CA PHE A 42 16.86 0.26 2.23
C PHE A 42 16.72 1.05 0.94
N ALA A 43 16.28 2.30 1.00
CA ALA A 43 16.19 3.16 -0.19
C ALA A 43 17.56 3.68 -0.65
N GLN A 44 18.53 3.79 0.26
CA GLN A 44 19.87 4.30 -0.01
C GLN A 44 20.84 3.17 -0.42
N ASP A 45 20.87 2.10 0.36
CA ASP A 45 21.90 1.05 0.28
C ASP A 45 21.36 -0.23 -0.39
N GLY A 46 20.05 -0.32 -0.62
CA GLY A 46 19.38 -1.54 -1.04
C GLY A 46 19.17 -2.54 0.10
N PHE A 47 18.36 -3.58 -0.18
CA PHE A 47 18.07 -4.60 0.84
C PHE A 47 19.29 -5.44 1.22
N GLU A 48 20.08 -5.89 0.24
CA GLU A 48 21.19 -6.82 0.49
C GLU A 48 22.31 -6.16 1.33
N ALA A 49 22.72 -4.95 0.99
CA ALA A 49 23.80 -4.24 1.66
C ALA A 49 23.41 -3.64 3.02
N ALA A 50 22.13 -3.38 3.25
CA ALA A 50 21.63 -2.80 4.50
C ALA A 50 21.95 -3.70 5.70
N ARG A 51 22.49 -3.12 6.78
CA ARG A 51 22.85 -3.81 8.03
C ARG A 51 21.83 -3.49 9.12
N LEU A 52 21.58 -4.48 9.98
CA LEU A 52 20.67 -4.31 11.12
C LEU A 52 21.18 -3.27 12.11
N GLU A 53 22.49 -3.23 12.28
CA GLU A 53 23.17 -2.27 13.14
C GLU A 53 22.92 -0.84 12.70
N ASP A 54 22.98 -0.58 11.40
CA ASP A 54 22.75 0.76 10.82
C ASP A 54 21.29 1.17 10.96
N ILE A 55 20.35 0.23 10.79
CA ILE A 55 18.92 0.47 11.03
C ILE A 55 18.67 0.82 12.50
N ALA A 56 19.22 0.06 13.44
CA ALA A 56 19.06 0.31 14.86
C ALA A 56 19.67 1.67 15.26
N ALA A 57 20.91 1.95 14.84
CA ALA A 57 21.60 3.22 15.09
C ALA A 57 20.85 4.40 14.46
N GLY A 58 20.40 4.27 13.19
CA GLY A 58 19.64 5.28 12.49
C GLY A 58 18.27 5.58 13.10
N ALA A 59 17.75 4.68 13.94
CA ALA A 59 16.55 4.87 14.74
C ALA A 59 16.84 5.42 16.16
N GLY A 60 18.10 5.53 16.55
CA GLY A 60 18.54 5.91 17.90
C GLY A 60 18.40 4.78 18.93
N TYR A 61 18.53 3.52 18.50
CA TYR A 61 18.38 2.33 19.34
C TYR A 61 19.56 1.38 19.22
N THR A 62 19.66 0.45 20.16
CA THR A 62 20.65 -0.63 20.15
C THR A 62 20.16 -1.82 19.30
N ARG A 63 21.07 -2.71 18.91
CA ARG A 63 20.77 -3.99 18.27
C ARG A 63 19.79 -4.84 19.11
N GLY A 64 19.90 -4.82 20.44
CA GLY A 64 18.97 -5.51 21.32
C GLY A 64 17.53 -4.97 21.22
N ALA A 65 17.37 -3.64 21.10
CA ALA A 65 16.07 -3.03 20.88
C ALA A 65 15.47 -3.38 19.51
N PHE A 66 16.32 -3.56 18.49
CA PHE A 66 15.87 -4.09 17.19
C PHE A 66 15.26 -5.49 17.34
N TYR A 67 16.00 -6.43 17.94
CA TYR A 67 15.53 -7.82 18.09
C TYR A 67 14.32 -7.97 19.03
N ALA A 68 14.09 -7.03 19.92
CA ALA A 68 12.85 -6.96 20.71
C ALA A 68 11.61 -6.61 19.85
N ASN A 69 11.78 -6.07 18.62
CA ASN A 69 10.70 -5.62 17.75
C ASN A 69 10.60 -6.42 16.44
N PHE A 70 11.72 -6.90 15.90
CA PHE A 70 11.82 -7.61 14.61
C PHE A 70 12.82 -8.77 14.74
N LYS A 71 12.46 -9.92 14.18
CA LYS A 71 13.27 -11.14 14.26
C LYS A 71 14.47 -11.12 13.33
N SER A 72 14.37 -10.42 12.19
CA SER A 72 15.38 -10.37 11.14
C SER A 72 15.24 -9.12 10.27
N LYS A 73 16.19 -8.94 9.34
CA LYS A 73 16.16 -7.89 8.29
C LYS A 73 14.93 -8.09 7.37
N GLU A 74 14.62 -9.31 7.04
CA GLU A 74 13.44 -9.67 6.24
C GLU A 74 12.14 -9.32 6.97
N ASP A 75 12.10 -9.50 8.29
CA ASP A 75 10.89 -9.23 9.08
C ASP A 75 10.54 -7.74 9.11
N ILE A 76 11.51 -6.86 9.31
CA ILE A 76 11.29 -5.41 9.22
C ILE A 76 10.97 -4.97 7.78
N PHE A 77 11.57 -5.60 6.78
CA PHE A 77 11.29 -5.31 5.38
C PHE A 77 9.86 -5.70 4.98
N PHE A 78 9.41 -6.87 5.40
CA PHE A 78 8.00 -7.25 5.26
C PHE A 78 7.05 -6.30 5.98
N ALA A 79 7.42 -5.83 7.16
CA ALA A 79 6.62 -4.89 7.93
C ALA A 79 6.48 -3.53 7.21
N LEU A 80 7.56 -3.03 6.60
CA LEU A 80 7.53 -1.83 5.74
C LEU A 80 6.59 -2.01 4.55
N PHE A 81 6.72 -3.13 3.86
CA PHE A 81 5.86 -3.43 2.73
C PHE A 81 4.39 -3.52 3.15
N GLU A 82 4.13 -4.08 4.34
CA GLU A 82 2.79 -4.16 4.93
C GLU A 82 2.19 -2.79 5.26
N GLU A 83 2.97 -1.91 5.82
CA GLU A 83 2.54 -0.55 6.13
C GLU A 83 2.20 0.21 4.85
N TRP A 84 3.09 0.20 3.88
CA TRP A 84 2.87 0.81 2.57
C TRP A 84 1.61 0.31 1.86
N VAL A 85 1.40 -1.02 1.81
CA VAL A 85 0.20 -1.59 1.20
C VAL A 85 -1.08 -1.16 1.91
N ARG A 86 -1.06 -1.13 3.25
CA ARG A 86 -2.22 -0.69 4.05
C ARG A 86 -2.56 0.77 3.77
N GLU A 87 -1.56 1.66 3.77
CA GLU A 87 -1.73 3.07 3.43
C GLU A 87 -2.33 3.23 2.03
N ARG A 88 -1.82 2.46 1.08
CA ARG A 88 -2.30 2.48 -0.30
C ARG A 88 -3.76 2.04 -0.40
N ILE A 89 -4.13 0.92 0.23
CA ILE A 89 -5.52 0.43 0.26
C ILE A 89 -6.43 1.47 0.92
N GLU A 90 -6.01 2.08 2.04
CA GLU A 90 -6.81 3.08 2.75
C GLU A 90 -7.01 4.34 1.90
N THR A 91 -5.98 4.80 1.19
CA THR A 91 -6.07 5.96 0.31
C THR A 91 -7.05 5.70 -0.84
N PHE A 92 -6.97 4.55 -1.52
CA PHE A 92 -7.93 4.16 -2.55
C PHE A 92 -9.35 4.03 -2.00
N SER A 93 -9.51 3.35 -0.88
CA SER A 93 -10.82 3.15 -0.26
C SER A 93 -11.44 4.47 0.18
N SER A 94 -10.64 5.41 0.70
CA SER A 94 -11.14 6.73 1.10
C SER A 94 -11.55 7.59 -0.08
N ALA A 95 -10.83 7.51 -1.21
CA ALA A 95 -11.21 8.19 -2.44
C ALA A 95 -12.59 7.71 -2.92
N VAL A 96 -12.80 6.39 -2.94
CA VAL A 96 -14.09 5.79 -3.37
C VAL A 96 -15.23 6.13 -2.41
N ARG A 97 -15.00 6.10 -1.10
CA ARG A 97 -16.05 6.38 -0.09
C ARG A 97 -16.61 7.81 -0.13
N ARG A 98 -15.91 8.76 -0.77
CA ARG A 98 -16.38 10.15 -0.92
C ARG A 98 -17.50 10.31 -1.95
N HIS A 99 -17.73 9.30 -2.77
CA HIS A 99 -18.68 9.31 -3.87
C HIS A 99 -19.78 8.28 -3.65
N SER A 100 -21.01 8.59 -4.04
CA SER A 100 -22.13 7.66 -4.02
C SER A 100 -22.33 7.01 -5.37
N ASP A 101 -22.16 7.78 -6.45
CA ASP A 101 -22.32 7.32 -7.83
C ASP A 101 -21.17 6.38 -8.25
N PRO A 102 -21.48 5.21 -8.85
CA PRO A 102 -20.47 4.26 -9.32
C PRO A 102 -19.53 4.81 -10.40
N ALA A 103 -19.99 5.71 -11.28
CA ALA A 103 -19.16 6.33 -12.29
C ALA A 103 -18.15 7.31 -11.67
N GLU A 104 -18.58 8.10 -10.67
CA GLU A 104 -17.69 8.96 -9.89
C GLU A 104 -16.67 8.15 -9.10
N LYS A 105 -17.05 7.00 -8.52
CA LYS A 105 -16.11 6.08 -7.87
C LYS A 105 -15.03 5.59 -8.84
N LEU A 106 -15.41 5.21 -10.05
CA LEU A 106 -14.46 4.77 -11.06
C LEU A 106 -13.53 5.90 -11.50
N ALA A 107 -14.06 7.10 -11.70
CA ALA A 107 -13.27 8.29 -12.02
C ALA A 107 -12.27 8.66 -10.89
N ALA A 108 -12.70 8.58 -9.63
CA ALA A 108 -11.83 8.80 -8.48
C ALA A 108 -10.70 7.76 -8.41
N LEU A 109 -10.98 6.49 -8.70
CA LEU A 109 -9.94 5.44 -8.78
C LEU A 109 -8.95 5.70 -9.91
N ARG A 110 -9.44 6.14 -11.08
CA ARG A 110 -8.60 6.53 -12.22
C ARG A 110 -7.62 7.65 -11.85
N THR A 111 -8.15 8.74 -11.31
CA THR A 111 -7.34 9.89 -10.88
C THR A 111 -6.30 9.46 -9.87
N HIS A 112 -6.73 8.73 -8.86
CA HIS A 112 -5.84 8.26 -7.81
C HIS A 112 -4.76 7.30 -8.32
N TYR A 113 -5.11 6.40 -9.25
CA TYR A 113 -4.15 5.51 -9.90
C TYR A 113 -3.11 6.28 -10.71
N ALA A 114 -3.52 7.30 -11.46
CA ALA A 114 -2.62 8.13 -12.25
C ALA A 114 -1.69 9.00 -11.39
N GLU A 115 -2.18 9.51 -10.27
CA GLU A 115 -1.42 10.42 -9.40
C GLU A 115 -0.44 9.73 -8.44
N GLN A 116 -0.60 8.44 -8.18
CA GLN A 116 0.21 7.72 -7.17
C GLN A 116 1.65 7.43 -7.57
N ALA A 117 2.07 7.89 -8.71
CA ALA A 117 3.24 7.41 -9.41
C ALA A 117 4.61 7.93 -8.91
N THR A 118 4.78 8.59 -7.78
CA THR A 118 5.97 9.44 -7.59
C THR A 118 6.90 9.19 -6.40
N ASP A 119 6.66 8.21 -5.51
CA ASP A 119 7.66 7.92 -4.47
C ASP A 119 8.76 6.98 -4.99
N ARG A 120 9.84 7.59 -5.54
CA ARG A 120 11.05 6.87 -5.99
C ARG A 120 11.53 5.82 -4.98
N ARG A 121 11.53 6.16 -3.70
CA ARG A 121 12.03 5.25 -2.65
C ARG A 121 11.19 3.99 -2.55
N LEU A 122 9.89 4.13 -2.64
CA LEU A 122 8.96 3.00 -2.59
C LEU A 122 9.07 2.12 -3.84
N VAL A 123 9.29 2.71 -5.02
CA VAL A 123 9.54 1.94 -6.25
C VAL A 123 10.78 1.08 -6.09
N LEU A 124 11.91 1.66 -5.69
CA LEU A 124 13.17 0.95 -5.50
C LEU A 124 13.04 -0.17 -4.46
N ILE A 125 12.50 0.15 -3.27
CA ILE A 125 12.27 -0.84 -2.20
C ILE A 125 11.36 -1.99 -2.69
N SER A 126 10.30 -1.67 -3.45
CA SER A 126 9.39 -2.68 -3.99
C SER A 126 10.07 -3.60 -5.01
N MET A 127 10.95 -3.06 -5.86
CA MET A 127 11.71 -3.84 -6.85
C MET A 127 12.71 -4.77 -6.16
N GLU A 128 13.52 -4.23 -5.25
CA GLU A 128 14.48 -5.00 -4.45
C GLU A 128 13.80 -6.14 -3.71
N PHE A 129 12.66 -5.86 -3.09
CA PHE A 129 11.90 -6.87 -2.38
C PHE A 129 11.38 -7.99 -3.28
N LYS A 130 10.90 -7.65 -4.48
CA LYS A 130 10.46 -8.66 -5.45
C LYS A 130 11.63 -9.52 -5.92
N LEU A 131 12.77 -8.90 -6.23
CA LEU A 131 13.98 -9.63 -6.64
C LEU A 131 14.49 -10.56 -5.52
N PHE A 132 14.57 -10.05 -4.29
CA PHE A 132 14.92 -10.86 -3.13
C PHE A 132 13.96 -12.03 -2.96
N ALA A 133 12.65 -11.78 -2.97
CA ALA A 133 11.66 -12.81 -2.76
C ALA A 133 11.68 -13.89 -3.85
N LEU A 134 11.94 -13.53 -5.12
CA LEU A 134 12.07 -14.51 -6.21
C LEU A 134 13.27 -15.44 -6.04
N ARG A 135 14.32 -15.00 -5.33
CA ARG A 135 15.54 -15.79 -5.07
C ARG A 135 15.42 -16.64 -3.78
N HIS A 136 14.48 -16.33 -2.88
CA HIS A 136 14.36 -16.96 -1.57
C HIS A 136 12.97 -17.59 -1.40
N PRO A 137 12.84 -18.95 -1.38
CA PRO A 137 11.55 -19.64 -1.42
C PRO A 137 10.56 -19.24 -0.32
N GLU A 138 11.03 -19.08 0.93
CA GLU A 138 10.18 -18.68 2.05
C GLU A 138 9.65 -17.23 1.90
N ALA A 139 10.54 -16.32 1.50
CA ALA A 139 10.17 -14.93 1.19
C ALA A 139 9.21 -14.88 0.01
N HIS A 140 9.44 -15.70 -1.03
CA HIS A 140 8.52 -15.84 -2.18
C HIS A 140 7.13 -16.30 -1.76
N GLN A 141 7.04 -17.32 -0.90
CA GLN A 141 5.75 -17.80 -0.38
C GLN A 141 4.99 -16.70 0.37
N ARG A 142 5.69 -15.98 1.26
CA ARG A 142 5.11 -14.85 2.03
C ARG A 142 4.62 -13.73 1.09
N LEU A 143 5.45 -13.32 0.12
CA LEU A 143 5.12 -12.29 -0.85
C LEU A 143 3.95 -12.70 -1.74
N ARG A 144 3.96 -13.92 -2.27
CA ARG A 144 2.88 -14.48 -3.10
C ARG A 144 1.53 -14.43 -2.39
N ASN A 145 1.47 -14.89 -1.14
CA ASN A 145 0.24 -14.90 -0.35
C ASN A 145 -0.27 -13.47 -0.14
N ARG A 146 0.65 -12.54 0.06
CA ARG A 146 0.30 -11.14 0.25
C ARG A 146 -0.19 -10.46 -1.02
N HIS A 147 0.53 -10.61 -2.13
CA HIS A 147 0.08 -10.10 -3.44
C HIS A 147 -1.29 -10.64 -3.81
N ARG A 148 -1.56 -11.92 -3.50
CA ARG A 148 -2.88 -12.51 -3.73
C ARG A 148 -3.98 -11.79 -2.96
N ARG A 149 -3.75 -11.46 -1.68
CA ARG A 149 -4.72 -10.70 -0.85
C ARG A 149 -4.94 -9.30 -1.38
N ILE A 150 -3.87 -8.59 -1.73
CA ILE A 150 -3.96 -7.23 -2.30
C ILE A 150 -4.77 -7.23 -3.59
N ARG A 151 -4.43 -8.13 -4.52
CA ARG A 151 -5.14 -8.26 -5.80
C ARG A 151 -6.61 -8.64 -5.61
N ALA A 152 -6.92 -9.48 -4.64
CA ALA A 152 -8.28 -9.83 -4.30
C ALA A 152 -9.06 -8.61 -3.76
N SER A 153 -8.47 -7.82 -2.84
CA SER A 153 -9.12 -6.63 -2.29
C SER A 153 -9.41 -5.57 -3.35
N PHE A 154 -8.43 -5.24 -4.20
CA PHE A 154 -8.67 -4.32 -5.31
C PHE A 154 -9.60 -4.90 -6.37
N GLY A 155 -9.46 -6.20 -6.66
CA GLY A 155 -10.35 -6.89 -7.59
C GLY A 155 -11.81 -6.86 -7.13
N GLN A 156 -12.06 -7.03 -5.84
CA GLN A 156 -13.39 -6.92 -5.27
C GLN A 156 -13.95 -5.51 -5.42
N LEU A 157 -13.17 -4.48 -5.10
CA LEU A 157 -13.57 -3.07 -5.27
C LEU A 157 -13.95 -2.75 -6.72
N PHE A 158 -13.14 -3.17 -7.69
CA PHE A 158 -13.46 -3.01 -9.11
C PHE A 158 -14.72 -3.78 -9.51
N SER A 159 -14.87 -5.02 -9.04
CA SER A 159 -16.05 -5.84 -9.31
C SER A 159 -17.35 -5.18 -8.81
N GLU A 160 -17.33 -4.66 -7.59
CA GLU A 160 -18.49 -3.97 -6.99
C GLU A 160 -18.90 -2.74 -7.80
N ILE A 161 -17.93 -1.91 -8.21
CA ILE A 161 -18.20 -0.70 -9.01
C ILE A 161 -18.74 -1.08 -10.39
N MET A 162 -18.10 -2.02 -11.08
CA MET A 162 -18.51 -2.44 -12.42
C MET A 162 -19.88 -3.13 -12.42
N THR A 163 -20.17 -3.93 -11.41
CA THR A 163 -21.49 -4.55 -11.23
C THR A 163 -22.56 -3.49 -11.01
N ALA A 164 -22.29 -2.47 -10.19
CA ALA A 164 -23.20 -1.36 -9.95
C ALA A 164 -23.46 -0.51 -11.22
N LEU A 165 -22.51 -0.49 -12.16
CA LEU A 165 -22.65 0.10 -13.49
C LEU A 165 -23.37 -0.81 -14.51
N GLY A 166 -23.74 -2.04 -14.12
CA GLY A 166 -24.28 -3.05 -15.03
C GLY A 166 -23.31 -3.53 -16.10
N LYS A 167 -21.99 -3.52 -15.79
CA LYS A 167 -20.90 -3.76 -16.75
C LYS A 167 -19.89 -4.77 -16.21
N SER A 168 -19.05 -5.27 -17.12
CA SER A 168 -17.93 -6.18 -16.79
C SER A 168 -16.72 -5.88 -17.68
N ILE A 169 -15.56 -6.36 -17.27
CA ILE A 169 -14.33 -6.32 -18.08
C ILE A 169 -13.99 -7.72 -18.59
N PRO A 170 -13.24 -7.85 -19.69
CA PRO A 170 -12.98 -9.15 -20.33
C PRO A 170 -11.96 -10.04 -19.59
N ILE A 171 -11.37 -9.55 -18.51
CA ILE A 171 -10.40 -10.28 -17.68
C ILE A 171 -10.86 -10.33 -16.21
N ALA A 172 -10.35 -11.33 -15.49
CA ALA A 172 -10.64 -11.43 -14.04
C ALA A 172 -10.15 -10.18 -13.29
N TYR A 173 -10.95 -9.63 -12.40
CA TYR A 173 -10.62 -8.41 -11.63
C TYR A 173 -9.30 -8.48 -10.85
N PRO A 174 -8.91 -9.63 -10.22
CA PRO A 174 -7.59 -9.74 -9.62
C PRO A 174 -6.44 -9.66 -10.65
N ALA A 175 -6.67 -10.10 -11.88
CA ALA A 175 -5.70 -9.96 -12.98
C ALA A 175 -5.61 -8.51 -13.44
N ALA A 176 -6.74 -7.79 -13.59
CA ALA A 176 -6.75 -6.36 -13.87
C ALA A 176 -5.96 -5.57 -12.83
N SER A 177 -6.19 -5.85 -11.54
CA SER A 177 -5.41 -5.27 -10.44
C SER A 177 -3.91 -5.57 -10.55
N ALA A 178 -3.54 -6.78 -10.98
CA ALA A 178 -2.14 -7.15 -11.20
C ALA A 178 -1.52 -6.38 -12.36
N CYS A 179 -2.26 -6.24 -13.47
CA CYS A 179 -1.82 -5.48 -14.65
C CYS A 179 -1.60 -3.99 -14.32
N LEU A 180 -2.55 -3.37 -13.62
CA LEU A 180 -2.41 -1.99 -13.15
C LEU A 180 -1.12 -1.81 -12.33
N GLY A 181 -0.86 -2.71 -11.37
CA GLY A 181 0.36 -2.66 -10.56
C GLY A 181 1.63 -2.90 -11.37
N ALA A 182 1.62 -3.78 -12.36
CA ALA A 182 2.77 -4.07 -13.20
C ALA A 182 3.12 -2.91 -14.13
N VAL A 183 2.12 -2.32 -14.81
CA VAL A 183 2.32 -1.17 -15.69
C VAL A 183 2.80 0.05 -14.91
N SER A 184 2.15 0.36 -13.77
CA SER A 184 2.59 1.44 -12.89
C SER A 184 4.05 1.27 -12.47
N GLN A 185 4.44 0.08 -12.03
CA GLN A 185 5.80 -0.17 -11.56
C GLN A 185 6.84 -0.13 -12.68
N GLY A 186 6.53 -0.69 -13.86
CA GLY A 186 7.43 -0.64 -15.02
C GLY A 186 7.62 0.79 -15.50
N LEU A 187 6.53 1.53 -15.70
CA LEU A 187 6.60 2.92 -16.16
C LEU A 187 7.36 3.83 -15.19
N LEU A 188 7.16 3.63 -13.88
CA LEU A 188 7.92 4.37 -12.87
C LEU A 188 9.41 4.06 -12.89
N LEU A 189 9.78 2.82 -13.19
CA LEU A 189 11.19 2.45 -13.35
C LEU A 189 11.80 3.18 -14.53
N GLU A 190 11.13 3.19 -15.71
CA GLU A 190 11.59 3.93 -16.88
C GLU A 190 11.68 5.44 -16.62
N HIS A 191 10.69 6.02 -15.96
CA HIS A 191 10.74 7.41 -15.51
C HIS A 191 11.97 7.70 -14.64
N LEU A 192 12.30 6.81 -13.67
CA LEU A 192 13.46 7.00 -12.80
C LEU A 192 14.79 6.83 -13.51
N LEU A 193 14.85 6.06 -14.60
CA LEU A 193 16.04 5.89 -15.43
C LEU A 193 16.30 7.11 -16.29
N ASP A 194 15.26 7.72 -16.86
CA ASP A 194 15.39 8.93 -17.70
C ASP A 194 14.20 9.88 -17.55
N LEU A 195 14.33 10.81 -16.60
CA LEU A 195 13.33 11.84 -16.30
C LEU A 195 13.06 12.81 -17.47
N LYS A 196 13.96 12.88 -18.46
CA LYS A 196 13.79 13.74 -19.63
C LYS A 196 12.95 13.08 -20.71
N THR A 197 13.14 11.78 -20.92
CA THR A 197 12.40 11.00 -21.90
C THR A 197 11.00 10.63 -21.41
N VAL A 198 10.85 10.34 -20.10
CA VAL A 198 9.55 10.02 -19.49
C VAL A 198 9.31 10.98 -18.34
N SER A 199 8.54 12.04 -18.56
CA SER A 199 8.22 13.04 -17.55
C SER A 199 7.14 12.57 -16.56
N ASP A 200 6.98 13.26 -15.43
CA ASP A 200 5.84 13.06 -14.51
C ASP A 200 4.48 13.22 -15.20
N GLY A 201 4.41 14.08 -16.22
CA GLY A 201 3.22 14.27 -17.05
C GLY A 201 2.90 13.02 -17.84
N ASP A 202 3.90 12.49 -18.55
CA ASP A 202 3.76 11.26 -19.36
C ASP A 202 3.36 10.08 -18.50
N VAL A 203 3.95 9.92 -17.30
CA VAL A 203 3.58 8.87 -16.36
C VAL A 203 2.09 8.96 -16.00
N ARG A 204 1.59 10.15 -15.62
CA ARG A 204 0.17 10.32 -15.29
C ARG A 204 -0.74 10.05 -16.47
N GLU A 205 -0.38 10.54 -17.65
CA GLU A 205 -1.17 10.36 -18.85
C GLU A 205 -1.25 8.88 -19.28
N VAL A 206 -0.11 8.19 -19.35
CA VAL A 206 -0.04 6.77 -19.73
C VAL A 206 -0.79 5.88 -18.73
N LEU A 207 -0.65 6.14 -17.43
CA LEU A 207 -1.39 5.38 -16.40
C LEU A 207 -2.90 5.63 -16.53
N GLY A 208 -3.32 6.87 -16.79
CA GLY A 208 -4.72 7.20 -17.04
C GLY A 208 -5.27 6.48 -18.27
N LEU A 209 -4.56 6.53 -19.39
CA LEU A 209 -4.93 5.84 -20.63
C LEU A 209 -5.01 4.32 -20.46
N PHE A 210 -4.05 3.74 -19.72
CA PHE A 210 -4.07 2.30 -19.43
C PHE A 210 -5.26 1.91 -18.57
N PHE A 211 -5.58 2.70 -17.53
CA PHE A 211 -6.77 2.48 -16.71
C PHE A 211 -8.03 2.53 -17.58
N ASP A 212 -8.15 3.56 -18.42
CA ASP A 212 -9.28 3.74 -19.32
C ASP A 212 -9.42 2.57 -20.29
N SER A 213 -8.32 2.04 -20.83
CA SER A 213 -8.35 0.87 -21.73
C SER A 213 -8.94 -0.37 -21.07
N LEU A 214 -8.73 -0.55 -19.77
CA LEU A 214 -9.26 -1.70 -19.02
C LEU A 214 -10.74 -1.52 -18.64
N PHE A 215 -11.15 -0.31 -18.26
CA PHE A 215 -12.46 -0.09 -17.66
C PHE A 215 -13.44 0.68 -18.55
N GLN A 216 -12.99 1.64 -19.38
CA GLN A 216 -13.87 2.40 -20.28
C GLN A 216 -14.25 1.61 -21.55
N ALA A 217 -13.45 0.65 -22.00
CA ALA A 217 -13.86 -0.25 -23.08
C ALA A 217 -15.16 -1.00 -22.71
N ALA A 218 -15.36 -1.29 -21.43
CA ALA A 218 -16.60 -1.83 -20.92
C ALA A 218 -17.73 -0.77 -20.84
N LEU A 219 -17.44 0.53 -20.92
CA LEU A 219 -18.45 1.60 -20.88
C LEU A 219 -19.03 1.91 -22.27
N ARG A 220 -18.42 1.45 -23.34
CA ARG A 220 -19.00 1.60 -24.69
C ARG A 220 -20.20 0.66 -24.84
N PRO A 221 -21.34 1.13 -25.37
CA PRO A 221 -22.43 0.24 -25.71
C PRO A 221 -21.92 -0.80 -26.71
N VAL A 222 -22.23 -2.07 -26.48
CA VAL A 222 -21.99 -3.12 -27.46
C VAL A 222 -22.83 -2.73 -28.68
N SER A 223 -22.17 -2.29 -29.76
CA SER A 223 -22.81 -2.11 -31.05
C SER A 223 -23.32 -3.49 -31.45
N ARG A 224 -24.61 -3.73 -31.29
CA ARG A 224 -25.27 -4.88 -31.90
C ARG A 224 -25.13 -4.68 -33.42
N THR A 225 -24.10 -5.25 -34.00
CA THR A 225 -24.10 -5.49 -35.45
C THR A 225 -25.22 -6.47 -35.73
N ALA A 226 -26.21 -5.95 -36.43
CA ALA A 226 -27.31 -6.71 -36.99
C ALA A 226 -26.80 -7.68 -38.05
#